data_6fa77a99a1e6f4f6b1f129d6a13c7da6
#
_entry.id   6fa77a99a1e6f4f6b1f129d6a13c7da6
#
_cell.length_a   1.000
_cell.length_b   1.000
_cell.length_c   1.000
_cell.angle_alpha   90.00
_cell.angle_beta   90.00
_cell.angle_gamma   90.00
#
_symmetry.space_group_name_H-M   'P 1'
#
loop_
_entity.id
_entity.type
_entity.pdbx_description
1 polymer ?
#
loop_
_entity_poly.entity_id
_entity_poly.type
_entity_poly.pdbx_seq_one_letter_code
_entity_poly.pdbx_strand_id
1 'polypeptide(L)'
;MSTDRYETPLAGRYASKEMQYIFSQDKKFRTWRALWIALAESEKELGLDITDEQIEELKAHKDDINYDVARAREKEVRHDVMSHVYAYGVQCRKAKGIIHLGATSCYVGDNTDLILMTEALKLVRVKVVNVLSELASFADKYKDLPTLAFTHFQPAQPTTVGKRATLWMMELLLDLEDLDYIIDSMKLLGSKGTTGTQASFMELFEGDQTKVRALDKKIAEKMGFTDVYPVSGQTYSRKVDTRVVNVLAGIAASAHKFSNDIRLLQHLKEIEEPFEKSQIGSSAMAYKRNPMRSERIASLANYVMSDVMNPAITSATQWFERTLDDSANKRMSVPEAFLAVDGILDLYLNVVDGLVVYTKVINKHIMAELPFMATENIMMDAVKAGGDRQELHEKIRQLSMQAGRRVKEEGLDNNLLELIAADPAFNLTLEDLQKSMNPSLYIGRSKDQVEEFISENISPVLDKYKDELGVKAEINV
;
A
#
# COMPACT_ATOMS: atom_id res chain seq x y z
N MET A 1 14.70 -19.13 -17.84
CA MET A 1 14.29 -19.62 -16.51
C MET A 1 13.98 -21.11 -16.65
N SER A 2 14.32 -21.89 -15.64
CA SER A 2 14.02 -23.31 -15.62
C SER A 2 12.52 -23.52 -15.38
N THR A 3 11.84 -24.29 -16.21
CA THR A 3 10.38 -24.55 -16.07
C THR A 3 10.07 -25.77 -15.22
N ASP A 4 11.10 -26.42 -14.66
CA ASP A 4 11.02 -27.65 -13.87
C ASP A 4 11.17 -27.43 -12.36
N ARG A 5 11.11 -26.15 -11.90
CA ARG A 5 11.21 -25.76 -10.50
C ARG A 5 10.10 -24.80 -10.12
N TYR A 6 9.67 -24.89 -8.86
CA TYR A 6 8.71 -23.93 -8.32
C TYR A 6 9.33 -22.54 -8.25
N GLU A 7 8.61 -21.55 -8.78
CA GLU A 7 8.87 -20.12 -8.60
C GLU A 7 7.66 -19.45 -7.96
N THR A 8 7.89 -18.55 -7.02
CA THR A 8 6.78 -17.82 -6.40
C THR A 8 6.07 -16.93 -7.43
N PRO A 9 4.72 -16.95 -7.48
CA PRO A 9 3.96 -16.07 -8.36
C PRO A 9 4.20 -14.58 -8.06
N LEU A 10 4.59 -14.23 -6.83
CA LEU A 10 4.88 -12.85 -6.45
C LEU A 10 5.99 -12.26 -7.33
N ALA A 11 7.09 -12.99 -7.52
CA ALA A 11 8.18 -12.54 -8.38
C ALA A 11 7.86 -12.74 -9.87
N GLY A 12 7.22 -13.85 -10.24
CA GLY A 12 7.00 -14.19 -11.65
C GLY A 12 5.87 -13.42 -12.33
N ARG A 13 4.93 -12.85 -11.57
CA ARG A 13 3.68 -12.28 -12.12
C ARG A 13 3.27 -10.92 -11.58
N TYR A 14 3.58 -10.59 -10.32
CA TYR A 14 2.92 -9.48 -9.65
C TYR A 14 3.85 -8.33 -9.29
N ALA A 15 4.99 -8.61 -8.67
CA ALA A 15 5.90 -7.57 -8.21
C ALA A 15 6.69 -6.92 -9.35
N SER A 16 6.95 -5.63 -9.23
CA SER A 16 7.83 -4.88 -10.12
C SER A 16 9.27 -5.40 -10.07
N LYS A 17 10.05 -5.13 -11.13
CA LYS A 17 11.46 -5.47 -11.18
C LYS A 17 12.27 -4.73 -10.11
N GLU A 18 11.88 -3.51 -9.80
CA GLU A 18 12.48 -2.66 -8.79
C GLU A 18 12.35 -3.30 -7.40
N MET A 19 11.15 -3.71 -7.01
CA MET A 19 10.93 -4.36 -5.72
C MET A 19 11.66 -5.71 -5.64
N GLN A 20 11.63 -6.50 -6.72
CA GLN A 20 12.38 -7.76 -6.80
C GLN A 20 13.89 -7.53 -6.66
N TYR A 21 14.43 -6.45 -7.25
CA TYR A 21 15.86 -6.12 -7.13
C TYR A 21 16.25 -5.76 -5.70
N ILE A 22 15.42 -4.99 -4.98
CA ILE A 22 15.68 -4.62 -3.57
C ILE A 22 15.93 -5.87 -2.72
N PHE A 23 15.15 -6.94 -2.91
CA PHE A 23 15.29 -8.19 -2.15
C PHE A 23 16.15 -9.25 -2.84
N SER A 24 16.86 -8.90 -3.92
CA SER A 24 17.75 -9.81 -4.63
C SER A 24 19.03 -10.10 -3.86
N GLN A 25 19.67 -11.23 -4.20
CA GLN A 25 21.02 -11.54 -3.68
C GLN A 25 22.07 -10.49 -4.07
N ASP A 26 21.97 -9.95 -5.29
CA ASP A 26 22.90 -8.91 -5.75
C ASP A 26 22.81 -7.66 -4.86
N LYS A 27 21.61 -7.14 -4.63
CA LYS A 27 21.42 -5.97 -3.75
C LYS A 27 21.89 -6.27 -2.34
N LYS A 28 21.54 -7.44 -1.79
CA LYS A 28 21.93 -7.88 -0.45
C LYS A 28 23.46 -7.88 -0.28
N PHE A 29 24.17 -8.55 -1.16
CA PHE A 29 25.62 -8.72 -0.98
C PHE A 29 26.44 -7.48 -1.36
N ARG A 30 25.95 -6.65 -2.28
CA ARG A 30 26.50 -5.30 -2.51
C ARG A 30 26.34 -4.42 -1.28
N THR A 31 25.22 -4.50 -0.59
CA THR A 31 25.00 -3.78 0.66
C THR A 31 25.93 -4.28 1.77
N TRP A 32 26.21 -5.59 1.86
CA TRP A 32 27.21 -6.12 2.77
C TRP A 32 28.58 -5.51 2.53
N ARG A 33 29.02 -5.44 1.28
CA ARG A 33 30.30 -4.82 0.93
C ARG A 33 30.33 -3.33 1.25
N ALA A 34 29.25 -2.61 0.99
CA ALA A 34 29.13 -1.21 1.38
C ALA A 34 29.23 -1.01 2.90
N LEU A 35 28.62 -1.90 3.70
CA LEU A 35 28.73 -1.89 5.16
C LEU A 35 30.16 -2.20 5.65
N TRP A 36 30.87 -3.14 5.02
CA TRP A 36 32.29 -3.40 5.35
C TRP A 36 33.19 -2.23 4.99
N ILE A 37 32.93 -1.53 3.89
CA ILE A 37 33.66 -0.30 3.54
C ILE A 37 33.36 0.80 4.56
N ALA A 38 32.09 1.01 4.91
CA ALA A 38 31.67 2.01 5.91
C ALA A 38 32.31 1.73 7.28
N LEU A 39 32.42 0.45 7.67
CA LEU A 39 33.09 0.04 8.90
C LEU A 39 34.59 0.40 8.85
N ALA A 40 35.32 -0.06 7.83
CA ALA A 40 36.76 0.17 7.69
C ALA A 40 37.12 1.67 7.61
N GLU A 41 36.33 2.45 6.86
CA GLU A 41 36.50 3.91 6.80
C GLU A 41 36.29 4.56 8.17
N SER A 42 35.26 4.16 8.88
CA SER A 42 34.90 4.73 10.19
C SER A 42 35.97 4.34 11.25
N GLU A 43 36.45 3.11 11.22
CA GLU A 43 37.51 2.61 12.09
C GLU A 43 38.82 3.38 11.85
N LYS A 44 39.18 3.61 10.57
CA LYS A 44 40.35 4.43 10.20
C LYS A 44 40.22 5.86 10.70
N GLU A 45 39.05 6.51 10.47
CA GLU A 45 38.79 7.89 10.93
C GLU A 45 38.89 8.02 12.45
N LEU A 46 38.66 6.93 13.19
CA LEU A 46 38.75 6.87 14.65
C LEU A 46 40.13 6.44 15.16
N GLY A 47 41.07 6.20 14.25
CA GLY A 47 42.49 6.04 14.55
C GLY A 47 42.98 4.61 14.58
N LEU A 48 42.24 3.63 14.02
CA LEU A 48 42.81 2.31 13.78
C LEU A 48 43.77 2.34 12.58
N ASP A 49 44.77 1.44 12.59
CA ASP A 49 45.81 1.33 11.56
C ASP A 49 45.22 0.67 10.29
N ILE A 50 44.46 1.43 9.55
CA ILE A 50 43.87 1.07 8.26
C ILE A 50 44.33 2.06 7.21
N THR A 51 44.92 1.57 6.11
CA THR A 51 45.47 2.42 5.07
C THR A 51 44.43 2.84 4.02
N ASP A 52 44.68 3.97 3.33
CA ASP A 52 43.86 4.38 2.19
C ASP A 52 43.86 3.34 1.08
N GLU A 53 45.00 2.69 0.86
CA GLU A 53 45.16 1.66 -0.15
C GLU A 53 44.26 0.45 0.10
N GLN A 54 44.09 0.05 1.36
CA GLN A 54 43.12 -1.01 1.75
C GLN A 54 41.70 -0.61 1.46
N ILE A 55 41.31 0.61 1.81
CA ILE A 55 39.96 1.12 1.56
C ILE A 55 39.67 1.23 0.06
N GLU A 56 40.56 1.76 -0.72
CA GLU A 56 40.40 1.87 -2.17
C GLU A 56 40.32 0.49 -2.85
N GLU A 57 41.08 -0.50 -2.37
CA GLU A 57 40.96 -1.88 -2.85
C GLU A 57 39.55 -2.46 -2.56
N LEU A 58 38.99 -2.23 -1.36
CA LEU A 58 37.62 -2.61 -1.04
C LEU A 58 36.61 -1.92 -1.97
N LYS A 59 36.70 -0.62 -2.17
CA LYS A 59 35.82 0.14 -3.07
C LYS A 59 35.88 -0.35 -4.50
N ALA A 60 37.06 -0.65 -5.01
CA ALA A 60 37.28 -1.14 -6.38
C ALA A 60 36.53 -2.46 -6.66
N HIS A 61 36.35 -3.29 -5.64
CA HIS A 61 35.70 -4.59 -5.75
C HIS A 61 34.30 -4.63 -5.08
N LYS A 62 33.67 -3.47 -4.84
CA LYS A 62 32.37 -3.42 -4.16
C LYS A 62 31.28 -4.16 -4.92
N ASP A 63 31.25 -4.05 -6.24
CA ASP A 63 30.13 -4.48 -7.06
C ASP A 63 30.38 -5.78 -7.85
N ASP A 64 31.63 -6.24 -7.98
CA ASP A 64 32.03 -7.43 -8.75
C ASP A 64 32.11 -8.69 -7.88
N ILE A 65 30.98 -9.12 -7.34
CA ILE A 65 30.91 -10.24 -6.40
C ILE A 65 31.19 -11.58 -7.09
N ASN A 66 32.21 -12.31 -6.59
CA ASN A 66 32.51 -13.66 -7.06
C ASN A 66 31.64 -14.70 -6.33
N TYR A 67 30.46 -14.96 -6.86
CA TYR A 67 29.50 -15.90 -6.29
C TYR A 67 30.00 -17.36 -6.27
N ASP A 68 30.83 -17.77 -7.22
CA ASP A 68 31.31 -19.13 -7.28
C ASP A 68 32.27 -19.42 -6.12
N VAL A 69 33.19 -18.49 -5.83
CA VAL A 69 34.10 -18.58 -4.68
C VAL A 69 33.31 -18.56 -3.37
N ALA A 70 32.31 -17.66 -3.25
CA ALA A 70 31.47 -17.57 -2.05
C ALA A 70 30.70 -18.87 -1.81
N ARG A 71 30.02 -19.40 -2.83
CA ARG A 71 29.27 -20.65 -2.76
C ARG A 71 30.13 -21.89 -2.47
N ALA A 72 31.31 -21.97 -3.09
CA ALA A 72 32.26 -23.05 -2.81
C ALA A 72 32.70 -23.03 -1.34
N ARG A 73 33.05 -21.85 -0.83
CA ARG A 73 33.45 -21.68 0.58
C ARG A 73 32.29 -21.96 1.56
N GLU A 74 31.06 -21.55 1.23
CA GLU A 74 29.89 -21.82 2.09
C GLU A 74 29.60 -23.32 2.22
N LYS A 75 29.80 -24.11 1.17
CA LYS A 75 29.69 -25.58 1.23
C LYS A 75 30.67 -26.19 2.25
N GLU A 76 31.84 -25.60 2.39
CA GLU A 76 32.87 -26.07 3.33
C GLU A 76 32.56 -25.67 4.78
N VAL A 77 32.32 -24.35 4.99
CA VAL A 77 32.25 -23.78 6.34
C VAL A 77 30.83 -23.62 6.90
N ARG A 78 29.81 -23.81 6.07
CA ARG A 78 28.37 -23.71 6.44
C ARG A 78 27.99 -22.37 7.08
N HIS A 79 28.62 -21.30 6.59
CA HIS A 79 28.41 -19.95 7.11
C HIS A 79 28.49 -18.91 5.98
N ASP A 80 27.36 -18.30 5.64
CA ASP A 80 27.21 -17.36 4.52
C ASP A 80 28.09 -16.11 4.65
N VAL A 81 28.03 -15.41 5.78
CA VAL A 81 28.80 -14.17 5.99
C VAL A 81 30.31 -14.44 5.89
N MET A 82 30.81 -15.48 6.57
CA MET A 82 32.25 -15.82 6.52
C MET A 82 32.69 -16.27 5.12
N SER A 83 31.80 -16.84 4.33
CA SER A 83 32.07 -17.21 2.94
C SER A 83 32.22 -15.98 2.04
N HIS A 84 31.39 -14.95 2.26
CA HIS A 84 31.51 -13.67 1.57
C HIS A 84 32.70 -12.84 2.04
N VAL A 85 33.06 -12.87 3.34
CA VAL A 85 34.34 -12.29 3.85
C VAL A 85 35.54 -12.92 3.13
N TYR A 86 35.52 -14.25 3.03
CA TYR A 86 36.60 -14.97 2.30
C TYR A 86 36.65 -14.59 0.82
N ALA A 87 35.50 -14.63 0.12
CA ALA A 87 35.45 -14.28 -1.30
C ALA A 87 35.90 -12.84 -1.57
N TYR A 88 35.55 -11.90 -0.70
CA TYR A 88 35.98 -10.52 -0.78
C TYR A 88 37.49 -10.39 -0.53
N GLY A 89 38.01 -11.10 0.48
CA GLY A 89 39.44 -11.14 0.79
C GLY A 89 40.31 -11.79 -0.30
N VAL A 90 39.77 -12.69 -1.13
CA VAL A 90 40.47 -13.23 -2.32
C VAL A 90 40.67 -12.14 -3.36
N GLN A 91 39.72 -11.25 -3.53
CA GLN A 91 39.78 -10.11 -4.45
C GLN A 91 40.62 -8.95 -3.86
N CYS A 92 40.53 -8.72 -2.55
CA CYS A 92 41.15 -7.60 -1.83
C CYS A 92 42.28 -8.11 -0.93
N ARG A 93 43.44 -8.43 -1.52
CA ARG A 93 44.53 -9.08 -0.80
C ARG A 93 45.15 -8.21 0.28
N LYS A 94 45.27 -6.89 0.05
CA LYS A 94 45.80 -5.92 1.00
C LYS A 94 44.81 -5.65 2.16
N ALA A 95 43.53 -5.58 1.84
CA ALA A 95 42.48 -5.33 2.79
C ALA A 95 41.96 -6.59 3.51
N LYS A 96 42.39 -7.78 3.13
CA LYS A 96 41.86 -9.06 3.66
C LYS A 96 41.78 -9.10 5.20
N GLY A 97 42.77 -8.51 5.90
CA GLY A 97 42.87 -8.54 7.35
C GLY A 97 41.92 -7.59 8.08
N ILE A 98 41.34 -6.63 7.37
CA ILE A 98 40.43 -5.62 7.96
C ILE A 98 38.96 -5.81 7.60
N ILE A 99 38.66 -6.74 6.71
CA ILE A 99 37.25 -7.03 6.36
C ILE A 99 36.58 -7.61 7.59
N HIS A 100 35.45 -6.99 8.02
CA HIS A 100 34.63 -7.45 9.14
C HIS A 100 35.33 -7.34 10.51
N LEU A 101 36.27 -6.40 10.67
CA LEU A 101 37.05 -6.23 11.90
C LEU A 101 36.14 -5.88 13.08
N GLY A 102 36.26 -6.57 14.20
CA GLY A 102 35.41 -6.40 15.38
C GLY A 102 33.93 -6.75 15.24
N ALA A 103 33.46 -7.00 14.03
CA ALA A 103 32.03 -7.22 13.74
C ALA A 103 31.61 -8.69 13.90
N THR A 104 30.31 -8.91 14.00
CA THR A 104 29.66 -10.21 13.91
C THR A 104 28.76 -10.29 12.69
N SER A 105 28.27 -11.49 12.35
CA SER A 105 27.43 -11.69 11.15
C SER A 105 26.21 -10.78 11.08
N CYS A 106 25.60 -10.46 12.22
CA CYS A 106 24.44 -9.57 12.26
C CYS A 106 24.78 -8.11 11.93
N TYR A 107 26.05 -7.72 11.98
CA TYR A 107 26.46 -6.39 11.51
C TYR A 107 26.05 -6.18 10.06
N VAL A 108 26.41 -7.09 9.17
CA VAL A 108 25.99 -6.97 7.75
C VAL A 108 24.57 -7.47 7.52
N GLY A 109 24.16 -8.56 8.16
CA GLY A 109 22.82 -9.15 7.97
C GLY A 109 21.71 -8.19 8.37
N ASP A 110 21.72 -7.76 9.61
CA ASP A 110 20.65 -6.96 10.19
C ASP A 110 20.65 -5.51 9.69
N ASN A 111 21.81 -4.86 9.55
CA ASN A 111 21.86 -3.54 8.95
C ASN A 111 21.39 -3.56 7.50
N THR A 112 21.72 -4.60 6.72
CA THR A 112 21.20 -4.75 5.36
C THR A 112 19.69 -4.88 5.34
N ASP A 113 19.10 -5.72 6.20
CA ASP A 113 17.65 -5.88 6.25
C ASP A 113 16.94 -4.54 6.54
N LEU A 114 17.48 -3.72 7.44
CA LEU A 114 16.95 -2.38 7.74
C LEU A 114 17.08 -1.42 6.56
N ILE A 115 18.19 -1.46 5.83
CA ILE A 115 18.40 -0.66 4.62
C ILE A 115 17.41 -1.06 3.54
N LEU A 116 17.30 -2.36 3.24
CA LEU A 116 16.42 -2.86 2.19
C LEU A 116 14.95 -2.60 2.52
N MET A 117 14.51 -2.80 3.76
CA MET A 117 13.15 -2.44 4.19
C MET A 117 12.88 -0.94 4.02
N THR A 118 13.85 -0.08 4.35
CA THR A 118 13.68 1.37 4.19
C THR A 118 13.56 1.76 2.72
N GLU A 119 14.37 1.19 1.84
CA GLU A 119 14.28 1.42 0.39
C GLU A 119 12.94 0.91 -0.16
N ALA A 120 12.49 -0.27 0.27
CA ALA A 120 11.22 -0.85 -0.15
C ALA A 120 10.01 -0.03 0.34
N LEU A 121 10.03 0.46 1.59
CA LEU A 121 8.99 1.35 2.11
C LEU A 121 8.89 2.65 1.29
N LYS A 122 10.03 3.23 0.90
CA LYS A 122 10.06 4.42 0.03
C LYS A 122 9.46 4.13 -1.35
N LEU A 123 9.73 2.96 -1.93
CA LEU A 123 9.11 2.56 -3.20
C LEU A 123 7.59 2.36 -3.06
N VAL A 124 7.14 1.76 -1.96
CA VAL A 124 5.70 1.65 -1.63
C VAL A 124 5.08 3.04 -1.53
N ARG A 125 5.73 3.99 -0.85
CA ARG A 125 5.26 5.39 -0.74
C ARG A 125 5.08 6.04 -2.10
N VAL A 126 6.05 5.92 -2.98
CA VAL A 126 5.95 6.42 -4.37
C VAL A 126 4.66 5.93 -5.03
N LYS A 127 4.36 4.63 -4.93
CA LYS A 127 3.17 4.05 -5.54
C LYS A 127 1.88 4.53 -4.87
N VAL A 128 1.82 4.60 -3.54
CA VAL A 128 0.65 5.13 -2.80
C VAL A 128 0.34 6.56 -3.21
N VAL A 129 1.35 7.42 -3.30
CA VAL A 129 1.18 8.83 -3.72
C VAL A 129 0.66 8.93 -5.15
N ASN A 130 1.13 8.07 -6.06
CA ASN A 130 0.64 8.03 -7.44
C ASN A 130 -0.81 7.53 -7.53
N VAL A 131 -1.20 6.53 -6.73
CA VAL A 131 -2.62 6.12 -6.63
C VAL A 131 -3.49 7.26 -6.13
N LEU A 132 -3.05 8.00 -5.09
CA LEU A 132 -3.76 9.18 -4.59
C LEU A 132 -3.92 10.27 -5.68
N SER A 133 -2.89 10.51 -6.49
CA SER A 133 -2.93 11.47 -7.59
C SER A 133 -3.98 11.09 -8.65
N GLU A 134 -4.02 9.83 -9.06
CA GLU A 134 -5.00 9.35 -10.04
C GLU A 134 -6.43 9.36 -9.47
N LEU A 135 -6.60 8.95 -8.20
CA LEU A 135 -7.89 9.04 -7.51
C LEU A 135 -8.38 10.49 -7.37
N ALA A 136 -7.48 11.44 -7.09
CA ALA A 136 -7.83 12.86 -7.04
C ALA A 136 -8.34 13.37 -8.38
N SER A 137 -7.66 13.01 -9.46
CA SER A 137 -8.08 13.33 -10.83
C SER A 137 -9.44 12.72 -11.17
N PHE A 138 -9.67 11.46 -10.78
CA PHE A 138 -10.95 10.79 -10.95
C PHE A 138 -12.05 11.44 -10.12
N ALA A 139 -11.79 11.75 -8.85
CA ALA A 139 -12.77 12.37 -7.96
C ALA A 139 -13.18 13.76 -8.44
N ASP A 140 -12.24 14.58 -8.87
CA ASP A 140 -12.51 15.91 -9.43
C ASP A 140 -13.34 15.84 -10.70
N LYS A 141 -13.00 14.93 -11.61
CA LYS A 141 -13.74 14.71 -12.86
C LYS A 141 -15.21 14.35 -12.64
N TYR A 142 -15.53 13.61 -11.61
CA TYR A 142 -16.87 13.09 -11.34
C TYR A 142 -17.52 13.66 -10.07
N LYS A 143 -17.03 14.78 -9.56
CA LYS A 143 -17.56 15.44 -8.35
C LYS A 143 -19.00 15.90 -8.47
N ASP A 144 -19.46 16.18 -9.71
CA ASP A 144 -20.83 16.64 -10.03
C ASP A 144 -21.76 15.50 -10.51
N LEU A 145 -21.27 14.26 -10.63
CA LEU A 145 -22.08 13.15 -11.15
C LEU A 145 -22.84 12.47 -10.01
N PRO A 146 -24.18 12.69 -9.89
CA PRO A 146 -25.00 12.02 -8.87
C PRO A 146 -25.03 10.51 -9.10
N THR A 147 -24.99 9.75 -8.01
CA THR A 147 -25.18 8.30 -7.99
C THR A 147 -25.89 7.87 -6.70
N LEU A 148 -26.51 6.69 -6.70
CA LEU A 148 -27.05 6.11 -5.48
C LEU A 148 -25.91 5.83 -4.48
N ALA A 149 -26.08 6.30 -3.25
CA ALA A 149 -25.32 5.75 -2.14
C ALA A 149 -26.02 4.49 -1.60
N PHE A 150 -25.23 3.62 -0.98
CA PHE A 150 -25.73 2.39 -0.39
C PHE A 150 -25.32 2.33 1.09
N THR A 151 -26.29 2.10 1.97
CA THR A 151 -26.04 1.69 3.35
C THR A 151 -26.66 0.31 3.54
N HIS A 152 -25.96 -0.59 4.22
CA HIS A 152 -26.38 -2.01 4.30
C HIS A 152 -26.66 -2.65 2.93
N PHE A 153 -25.97 -2.13 1.91
CA PHE A 153 -26.16 -2.46 0.49
C PHE A 153 -27.60 -2.24 -0.02
N GLN A 154 -28.35 -1.35 0.63
CA GLN A 154 -29.67 -0.87 0.18
C GLN A 154 -29.53 0.57 -0.33
N PRO A 155 -30.32 0.96 -1.35
CA PRO A 155 -30.34 2.34 -1.83
C PRO A 155 -30.63 3.31 -0.69
N ALA A 156 -29.81 4.33 -0.60
CA ALA A 156 -29.91 5.42 0.36
C ALA A 156 -29.93 6.78 -0.38
N GLN A 157 -29.78 7.87 0.36
CA GLN A 157 -29.71 9.19 -0.27
C GLN A 157 -28.60 9.27 -1.33
N PRO A 158 -28.77 10.08 -2.39
CA PRO A 158 -27.75 10.25 -3.40
C PRO A 158 -26.44 10.84 -2.86
N THR A 159 -25.36 10.46 -3.49
CA THR A 159 -24.04 11.05 -3.38
C THR A 159 -23.52 11.38 -4.78
N THR A 160 -22.22 11.65 -4.93
CA THR A 160 -21.58 11.71 -6.26
C THR A 160 -20.53 10.62 -6.41
N VAL A 161 -20.23 10.27 -7.66
CA VAL A 161 -19.16 9.32 -7.98
C VAL A 161 -17.81 9.82 -7.44
N GLY A 162 -17.53 11.13 -7.60
CA GLY A 162 -16.32 11.74 -7.05
C GLY A 162 -16.28 11.69 -5.51
N LYS A 163 -17.42 11.95 -4.84
CA LYS A 163 -17.46 11.83 -3.36
C LYS A 163 -17.20 10.41 -2.87
N ARG A 164 -17.69 9.39 -3.59
CA ARG A 164 -17.35 7.99 -3.27
C ARG A 164 -15.84 7.73 -3.37
N ALA A 165 -15.18 8.29 -4.39
CA ALA A 165 -13.73 8.14 -4.54
C ALA A 165 -12.94 8.80 -3.39
N THR A 166 -13.43 9.87 -2.78
CA THR A 166 -12.75 10.46 -1.61
C THR A 166 -12.72 9.54 -0.40
N LEU A 167 -13.60 8.54 -0.31
CA LEU A 167 -13.54 7.55 0.76
C LEU A 167 -12.34 6.62 0.59
N TRP A 168 -12.04 6.21 -0.65
CA TRP A 168 -10.84 5.41 -0.94
C TRP A 168 -9.56 6.21 -0.72
N MET A 169 -9.57 7.50 -1.08
CA MET A 169 -8.45 8.41 -0.88
C MET A 169 -8.18 8.65 0.61
N MET A 170 -9.22 8.79 1.44
CA MET A 170 -9.07 9.01 2.88
C MET A 170 -8.37 7.82 3.57
N GLU A 171 -8.70 6.59 3.20
CA GLU A 171 -8.03 5.40 3.73
C GLU A 171 -6.55 5.37 3.34
N LEU A 172 -6.23 5.63 2.07
CA LEU A 172 -4.83 5.70 1.62
C LEU A 172 -4.05 6.87 2.24
N LEU A 173 -4.72 7.97 2.58
CA LEU A 173 -4.09 9.10 3.27
C LEU A 173 -3.66 8.69 4.69
N LEU A 174 -4.49 7.96 5.42
CA LEU A 174 -4.15 7.39 6.73
C LEU A 174 -2.98 6.39 6.61
N ASP A 175 -3.01 5.52 5.60
CA ASP A 175 -1.91 4.59 5.32
C ASP A 175 -0.60 5.34 5.02
N LEU A 176 -0.66 6.46 4.31
CA LEU A 176 0.52 7.28 3.99
C LEU A 176 1.11 7.94 5.25
N GLU A 177 0.28 8.40 6.17
CA GLU A 177 0.72 8.93 7.47
C GLU A 177 1.49 7.87 8.27
N ASP A 178 0.95 6.65 8.35
CA ASP A 178 1.61 5.52 9.02
C ASP A 178 2.91 5.13 8.30
N LEU A 179 2.91 5.15 6.97
CA LEU A 179 4.07 4.83 6.12
C LEU A 179 5.19 5.86 6.30
N ASP A 180 4.88 7.14 6.28
CA ASP A 180 5.86 8.21 6.54
C ASP A 180 6.45 8.06 7.95
N TYR A 181 5.58 7.83 8.95
CA TYR A 181 6.04 7.64 10.33
C TYR A 181 7.00 6.45 10.47
N ILE A 182 6.72 5.31 9.83
CA ILE A 182 7.62 4.16 9.91
C ILE A 182 8.94 4.42 9.19
N ILE A 183 8.92 5.05 8.00
CA ILE A 183 10.13 5.42 7.26
C ILE A 183 11.03 6.33 8.11
N ASP A 184 10.48 7.38 8.69
CA ASP A 184 11.21 8.35 9.50
C ASP A 184 11.75 7.75 10.81
N SER A 185 11.11 6.70 11.31
CA SER A 185 11.52 5.99 12.54
C SER A 185 12.59 4.92 12.31
N MET A 186 12.91 4.59 11.05
CA MET A 186 13.90 3.55 10.74
C MET A 186 15.31 3.99 11.13
N LYS A 187 16.01 3.10 11.83
CA LYS A 187 17.40 3.29 12.27
C LYS A 187 18.22 2.07 11.90
N LEU A 188 19.54 2.19 11.86
CA LEU A 188 20.41 1.03 11.73
C LEU A 188 20.58 0.31 13.09
N LEU A 189 21.02 -0.94 13.03
CA LEU A 189 21.52 -1.67 14.18
C LEU A 189 22.82 -1.02 14.69
N GLY A 190 23.69 -0.66 13.76
CA GLY A 190 25.05 -0.20 14.05
C GLY A 190 26.03 -1.37 14.30
N SER A 191 27.12 -1.08 14.97
CA SER A 191 28.21 -2.02 15.33
C SER A 191 28.05 -2.53 16.77
N LYS A 192 27.07 -3.41 17.02
CA LYS A 192 26.69 -3.83 18.39
C LYS A 192 27.48 -5.02 18.93
N GLY A 193 28.06 -5.85 18.08
CA GLY A 193 28.80 -7.04 18.48
C GLY A 193 27.93 -8.23 18.86
N THR A 194 28.51 -9.23 19.50
CA THR A 194 27.89 -10.54 19.71
C THR A 194 26.67 -10.51 20.62
N THR A 195 26.63 -9.65 21.61
CA THR A 195 25.53 -9.57 22.62
C THR A 195 24.99 -8.14 22.78
N GLY A 196 25.34 -7.23 21.86
CA GLY A 196 24.90 -5.84 21.94
C GLY A 196 25.76 -4.95 22.86
N THR A 197 26.80 -5.50 23.46
CA THR A 197 27.65 -4.79 24.43
C THR A 197 28.82 -4.02 23.79
N GLN A 198 29.06 -4.20 22.50
CA GLN A 198 30.18 -3.63 21.75
C GLN A 198 31.58 -4.02 22.28
N ALA A 199 31.70 -5.14 23.01
CA ALA A 199 32.92 -5.54 23.72
C ALA A 199 34.14 -5.65 22.79
N SER A 200 34.00 -6.22 21.59
CA SER A 200 35.09 -6.31 20.62
C SER A 200 35.58 -4.93 20.14
N PHE A 201 34.67 -3.99 19.97
CA PHE A 201 35.00 -2.62 19.58
C PHE A 201 35.63 -1.83 20.75
N MET A 202 35.16 -2.10 21.98
CA MET A 202 35.80 -1.55 23.18
C MET A 202 37.28 -1.99 23.31
N GLU A 203 37.57 -3.25 22.95
CA GLU A 203 38.93 -3.76 22.93
C GLU A 203 39.76 -3.13 21.80
N LEU A 204 39.20 -3.05 20.58
CA LEU A 204 39.88 -2.42 19.43
C LEU A 204 40.23 -0.95 19.68
N PHE A 205 39.42 -0.22 20.43
CA PHE A 205 39.65 1.19 20.79
C PHE A 205 40.20 1.37 22.20
N GLU A 206 40.83 0.34 22.77
CA GLU A 206 41.56 0.40 24.05
C GLU A 206 40.70 0.99 25.20
N GLY A 207 39.39 0.68 25.23
CA GLY A 207 38.44 1.15 26.24
C GLY A 207 37.85 2.53 25.99
N ASP A 208 38.14 3.17 24.86
CA ASP A 208 37.57 4.49 24.53
C ASP A 208 36.10 4.41 24.10
N GLN A 209 35.20 4.60 25.05
CA GLN A 209 33.75 4.61 24.83
C GLN A 209 33.30 5.70 23.84
N THR A 210 34.01 6.83 23.77
CA THR A 210 33.67 7.93 22.87
C THR A 210 33.86 7.51 21.41
N LYS A 211 34.97 6.82 21.13
CA LYS A 211 35.23 6.29 19.79
C LYS A 211 34.22 5.20 19.41
N VAL A 212 33.88 4.29 20.33
CA VAL A 212 32.89 3.23 20.06
C VAL A 212 31.51 3.82 19.77
N ARG A 213 31.08 4.85 20.49
CA ARG A 213 29.84 5.56 20.19
C ARG A 213 29.89 6.32 18.86
N ALA A 214 31.04 6.94 18.56
CA ALA A 214 31.25 7.64 17.31
C ALA A 214 31.24 6.68 16.09
N LEU A 215 31.71 5.44 16.27
CA LEU A 215 31.69 4.40 15.22
C LEU A 215 30.26 4.12 14.73
N ASP A 216 29.33 3.90 15.64
CA ASP A 216 27.91 3.70 15.29
C ASP A 216 27.36 4.85 14.46
N LYS A 217 27.62 6.08 14.90
CA LYS A 217 27.12 7.29 14.21
C LYS A 217 27.72 7.44 12.81
N LYS A 218 29.05 7.25 12.69
CA LYS A 218 29.73 7.35 11.39
C LYS A 218 29.26 6.31 10.39
N ILE A 219 29.01 5.07 10.84
CA ILE A 219 28.45 4.01 9.98
C ILE A 219 27.04 4.41 9.52
N ALA A 220 26.17 4.89 10.43
CA ALA A 220 24.83 5.32 10.08
C ALA A 220 24.87 6.44 9.03
N GLU A 221 25.65 7.49 9.25
CA GLU A 221 25.80 8.62 8.31
C GLU A 221 26.30 8.16 6.93
N LYS A 222 27.31 7.28 6.86
CA LYS A 222 27.83 6.73 5.61
C LYS A 222 26.81 5.87 4.85
N MET A 223 25.88 5.26 5.56
CA MET A 223 24.80 4.45 4.98
C MET A 223 23.50 5.25 4.75
N GLY A 224 23.52 6.58 4.96
CA GLY A 224 22.38 7.46 4.70
C GLY A 224 21.30 7.45 5.79
N PHE A 225 21.65 7.04 7.02
CA PHE A 225 20.77 7.07 8.18
C PHE A 225 21.20 8.12 9.20
N THR A 226 20.26 8.65 9.93
CA THR A 226 20.51 9.69 10.94
C THR A 226 20.98 9.12 12.27
N ASP A 227 20.65 7.84 12.56
CA ASP A 227 20.87 7.27 13.91
C ASP A 227 20.91 5.72 13.89
N VAL A 228 21.27 5.15 15.00
CA VAL A 228 21.23 3.71 15.31
C VAL A 228 20.29 3.44 16.45
N TYR A 229 19.78 2.20 16.59
CA TYR A 229 19.03 1.79 17.77
C TYR A 229 19.93 1.92 19.01
N PRO A 230 19.45 2.56 20.09
CA PRO A 230 20.30 2.89 21.25
C PRO A 230 20.76 1.66 22.01
N VAL A 231 19.94 0.63 22.05
CA VAL A 231 20.23 -0.67 22.66
C VAL A 231 19.71 -1.81 21.81
N SER A 232 20.41 -2.93 21.82
CA SER A 232 20.02 -4.16 21.15
C SER A 232 20.72 -5.37 21.79
N GLY A 233 20.30 -6.56 21.46
CA GLY A 233 21.12 -7.75 21.55
C GLY A 233 22.09 -7.85 20.38
N GLN A 234 22.33 -9.04 19.88
CA GLN A 234 23.09 -9.26 18.66
C GLN A 234 22.36 -8.72 17.42
N THR A 235 21.04 -8.68 17.46
CA THR A 235 20.15 -8.25 16.40
C THR A 235 19.36 -6.99 16.79
N TYR A 236 18.81 -6.25 15.80
CA TYR A 236 17.77 -5.28 16.12
C TYR A 236 16.51 -6.01 16.63
N SER A 237 15.66 -5.31 17.38
CA SER A 237 14.41 -5.86 17.86
C SER A 237 13.51 -6.29 16.68
N ARG A 238 13.12 -7.57 16.62
CA ARG A 238 12.19 -8.08 15.59
C ARG A 238 10.80 -7.43 15.65
N LYS A 239 10.57 -6.60 16.67
CA LYS A 239 9.41 -5.70 16.71
C LYS A 239 9.38 -4.71 15.52
N VAL A 240 10.55 -4.37 14.96
CA VAL A 240 10.64 -3.52 13.76
C VAL A 240 9.99 -4.22 12.57
N ASP A 241 10.26 -5.49 12.34
CA ASP A 241 9.65 -6.27 11.26
C ASP A 241 8.12 -6.30 11.40
N THR A 242 7.62 -6.51 12.64
CA THR A 242 6.19 -6.45 12.95
C THR A 242 5.58 -5.09 12.58
N ARG A 243 6.26 -3.99 12.93
CA ARG A 243 5.77 -2.63 12.62
C ARG A 243 5.72 -2.39 11.12
N VAL A 244 6.74 -2.81 10.38
CA VAL A 244 6.80 -2.69 8.92
C VAL A 244 5.66 -3.48 8.25
N VAL A 245 5.50 -4.76 8.59
CA VAL A 245 4.46 -5.60 7.97
C VAL A 245 3.05 -5.14 8.36
N ASN A 246 2.84 -4.56 9.54
CA ASN A 246 1.56 -3.96 9.93
C ASN A 246 1.16 -2.78 9.02
N VAL A 247 2.11 -1.90 8.68
CA VAL A 247 1.84 -0.81 7.74
C VAL A 247 1.51 -1.34 6.35
N LEU A 248 2.23 -2.35 5.88
CA LEU A 248 1.93 -3.02 4.61
C LEU A 248 0.53 -3.66 4.61
N ALA A 249 0.12 -4.25 5.73
CA ALA A 249 -1.21 -4.84 5.88
C ALA A 249 -2.33 -3.77 5.92
N GLY A 250 -2.07 -2.59 6.46
CA GLY A 250 -2.97 -1.43 6.39
C GLY A 250 -3.26 -1.06 4.93
N ILE A 251 -2.20 -0.82 4.16
CA ILE A 251 -2.31 -0.52 2.72
C ILE A 251 -3.06 -1.63 1.97
N ALA A 252 -2.76 -2.89 2.27
CA ALA A 252 -3.45 -4.03 1.68
C ALA A 252 -4.95 -4.04 2.02
N ALA A 253 -5.33 -3.70 3.25
CA ALA A 253 -6.73 -3.62 3.68
C ALA A 253 -7.48 -2.51 2.94
N SER A 254 -6.90 -1.32 2.79
CA SER A 254 -7.46 -0.20 2.01
C SER A 254 -7.64 -0.58 0.54
N ALA A 255 -6.66 -1.23 -0.06
CA ALA A 255 -6.75 -1.73 -1.44
C ALA A 255 -7.81 -2.82 -1.60
N HIS A 256 -7.96 -3.71 -0.60
CA HIS A 256 -9.02 -4.73 -0.59
C HIS A 256 -10.41 -4.08 -0.58
N LYS A 257 -10.61 -3.07 0.28
CA LYS A 257 -11.87 -2.32 0.37
C LYS A 257 -12.21 -1.65 -0.97
N PHE A 258 -11.27 -0.95 -1.60
CA PHE A 258 -11.42 -0.39 -2.94
C PHE A 258 -11.82 -1.46 -3.97
N SER A 259 -11.12 -2.59 -3.99
CA SER A 259 -11.37 -3.67 -4.95
C SER A 259 -12.77 -4.29 -4.79
N ASN A 260 -13.28 -4.38 -3.56
CA ASN A 260 -14.66 -4.82 -3.31
C ASN A 260 -15.68 -3.83 -3.88
N ASP A 261 -15.50 -2.52 -3.64
CA ASP A 261 -16.38 -1.50 -4.19
C ASP A 261 -16.41 -1.54 -5.73
N ILE A 262 -15.27 -1.66 -6.39
CA ILE A 262 -15.21 -1.77 -7.86
C ILE A 262 -15.95 -3.03 -8.35
N ARG A 263 -15.78 -4.18 -7.70
CA ARG A 263 -16.48 -5.42 -8.05
C ARG A 263 -17.99 -5.29 -7.91
N LEU A 264 -18.47 -4.62 -6.85
CA LEU A 264 -19.90 -4.34 -6.64
C LEU A 264 -20.44 -3.32 -7.66
N LEU A 265 -19.68 -2.26 -7.97
CA LEU A 265 -20.05 -1.27 -8.98
C LEU A 265 -20.07 -1.88 -10.40
N GLN A 266 -19.17 -2.80 -10.70
CA GLN A 266 -19.17 -3.54 -11.96
C GLN A 266 -20.35 -4.52 -12.05
N HIS A 267 -20.73 -5.16 -10.95
CA HIS A 267 -21.98 -5.95 -10.89
C HIS A 267 -23.21 -5.08 -11.22
N LEU A 268 -23.27 -3.87 -10.69
CA LEU A 268 -24.31 -2.87 -11.00
C LEU A 268 -24.17 -2.31 -12.43
N LYS A 269 -23.10 -2.59 -13.15
CA LYS A 269 -22.79 -2.02 -14.49
C LYS A 269 -22.65 -0.50 -14.49
N GLU A 270 -22.27 0.07 -13.37
CA GLU A 270 -22.11 1.51 -13.17
C GLU A 270 -20.67 1.97 -13.44
N ILE A 271 -19.70 1.21 -12.92
CA ILE A 271 -18.27 1.47 -13.10
C ILE A 271 -17.57 0.13 -13.31
N GLU A 272 -16.70 0.05 -14.29
CA GLU A 272 -15.91 -1.12 -14.63
C GLU A 272 -14.41 -0.82 -14.57
N GLU A 273 -13.61 -1.82 -14.18
CA GLU A 273 -12.16 -1.76 -14.35
C GLU A 273 -11.79 -1.76 -15.85
N PRO A 274 -10.58 -1.29 -16.23
CA PRO A 274 -10.16 -1.25 -17.62
C PRO A 274 -10.13 -2.65 -18.24
N PHE A 275 -10.56 -2.73 -19.50
CA PHE A 275 -10.56 -3.96 -20.27
C PHE A 275 -9.87 -3.73 -21.63
N GLU A 276 -8.82 -4.47 -21.90
CA GLU A 276 -8.04 -4.31 -23.13
C GLU A 276 -8.73 -4.96 -24.32
N LYS A 277 -8.50 -4.40 -25.52
CA LYS A 277 -9.16 -4.85 -26.77
C LYS A 277 -8.94 -6.34 -27.07
N SER A 278 -7.78 -6.88 -26.71
CA SER A 278 -7.42 -8.29 -26.92
C SER A 278 -7.65 -9.17 -25.70
N GLN A 279 -8.11 -8.62 -24.58
CA GLN A 279 -8.31 -9.34 -23.35
C GLN A 279 -9.50 -10.30 -23.45
N ILE A 280 -9.34 -11.53 -22.97
CA ILE A 280 -10.42 -12.52 -22.88
C ILE A 280 -10.92 -12.53 -21.42
N GLY A 281 -12.16 -12.07 -21.24
CA GLY A 281 -12.79 -12.03 -19.91
C GLY A 281 -13.39 -13.35 -19.45
N SER A 282 -13.74 -14.23 -20.39
CA SER A 282 -14.34 -15.53 -20.10
C SER A 282 -14.13 -16.50 -21.26
N SER A 283 -13.76 -17.73 -20.95
CA SER A 283 -13.60 -18.81 -21.94
C SER A 283 -14.92 -19.29 -22.54
N ALA A 284 -16.04 -19.12 -21.84
CA ALA A 284 -17.36 -19.62 -22.23
C ALA A 284 -18.30 -18.52 -22.77
N MET A 285 -18.22 -17.31 -22.24
CA MET A 285 -19.10 -16.20 -22.61
C MET A 285 -18.25 -15.01 -23.03
N ALA A 286 -18.05 -14.85 -24.34
CA ALA A 286 -17.09 -13.89 -24.93
C ALA A 286 -17.32 -12.44 -24.53
N TYR A 287 -18.57 -12.01 -24.26
CA TYR A 287 -18.88 -10.62 -23.88
C TYR A 287 -18.69 -10.33 -22.38
N LYS A 288 -18.49 -11.40 -21.55
CA LYS A 288 -18.40 -11.27 -20.09
C LYS A 288 -17.06 -10.64 -19.69
N ARG A 289 -17.14 -9.51 -19.04
CA ARG A 289 -15.98 -8.81 -18.46
C ARG A 289 -15.93 -9.08 -16.96
N ASN A 290 -14.94 -9.85 -16.53
CA ASN A 290 -14.74 -10.13 -15.12
C ASN A 290 -13.79 -9.07 -14.51
N PRO A 291 -14.02 -8.61 -13.27
CA PRO A 291 -13.14 -7.66 -12.59
C PRO A 291 -11.88 -8.37 -12.05
N MET A 292 -11.10 -8.97 -12.96
CA MET A 292 -9.98 -9.86 -12.58
C MET A 292 -8.84 -9.14 -11.88
N ARG A 293 -8.60 -7.86 -12.19
CA ARG A 293 -7.57 -7.05 -11.52
C ARG A 293 -7.99 -6.75 -10.08
N SER A 294 -9.24 -6.35 -9.86
CA SER A 294 -9.81 -6.14 -8.52
C SER A 294 -9.86 -7.44 -7.71
N GLU A 295 -10.16 -8.58 -8.33
CA GLU A 295 -10.10 -9.89 -7.65
C GLU A 295 -8.68 -10.26 -7.24
N ARG A 296 -7.66 -9.93 -8.04
CA ARG A 296 -6.25 -10.13 -7.70
C ARG A 296 -5.79 -9.23 -6.57
N ILE A 297 -6.19 -7.94 -6.57
CA ILE A 297 -5.94 -7.04 -5.45
C ILE A 297 -6.46 -7.66 -4.15
N ALA A 298 -7.73 -8.11 -4.13
CA ALA A 298 -8.33 -8.73 -2.95
C ALA A 298 -7.59 -9.99 -2.50
N SER A 299 -7.18 -10.86 -3.43
CA SER A 299 -6.50 -12.11 -3.09
C SER A 299 -5.08 -11.89 -2.58
N LEU A 300 -4.31 -10.97 -3.17
CA LEU A 300 -2.99 -10.58 -2.67
C LEU A 300 -3.09 -9.88 -1.31
N ALA A 301 -4.10 -9.04 -1.12
CA ALA A 301 -4.34 -8.37 0.17
C ALA A 301 -4.63 -9.37 1.29
N ASN A 302 -5.41 -10.42 1.03
CA ASN A 302 -5.64 -11.50 2.00
C ASN A 302 -4.32 -12.17 2.42
N TYR A 303 -3.39 -12.36 1.48
CA TYR A 303 -2.08 -12.92 1.77
C TYR A 303 -1.30 -12.01 2.73
N VAL A 304 -1.18 -10.72 2.42
CA VAL A 304 -0.44 -9.75 3.26
C VAL A 304 -1.06 -9.62 4.65
N MET A 305 -2.38 -9.49 4.74
CA MET A 305 -3.08 -9.39 6.03
C MET A 305 -2.89 -10.64 6.90
N SER A 306 -2.81 -11.82 6.28
CA SER A 306 -2.54 -13.07 7.01
C SER A 306 -1.09 -13.19 7.45
N ASP A 307 -0.15 -12.59 6.71
CA ASP A 307 1.29 -12.66 6.97
C ASP A 307 1.70 -11.86 8.23
N VAL A 308 0.91 -10.90 8.68
CA VAL A 308 1.15 -10.11 9.92
C VAL A 308 1.50 -10.98 11.13
N MET A 309 0.94 -12.18 11.21
CA MET A 309 1.19 -13.08 12.32
C MET A 309 2.62 -13.63 12.35
N ASN A 310 3.29 -13.75 11.21
CA ASN A 310 4.65 -14.26 11.12
C ASN A 310 5.65 -13.38 11.90
N PRO A 311 5.84 -12.08 11.57
CA PRO A 311 6.77 -11.24 12.31
C PRO A 311 6.31 -11.00 13.76
N ALA A 312 5.01 -10.98 14.04
CA ALA A 312 4.48 -10.80 15.38
C ALA A 312 4.87 -11.98 16.30
N ILE A 313 4.66 -13.20 15.84
CA ILE A 313 5.04 -14.42 16.58
C ILE A 313 6.57 -14.49 16.70
N THR A 314 7.30 -14.26 15.62
CA THR A 314 8.77 -14.28 15.62
C THR A 314 9.33 -13.28 16.64
N SER A 315 8.78 -12.07 16.70
CA SER A 315 9.17 -11.06 17.69
C SER A 315 8.90 -11.53 19.14
N ALA A 316 7.76 -12.16 19.36
CA ALA A 316 7.35 -12.60 20.70
C ALA A 316 8.14 -13.81 21.22
N THR A 317 8.70 -14.61 20.33
CA THR A 317 9.42 -15.86 20.67
C THR A 317 10.93 -15.72 20.70
N GLN A 318 11.49 -14.50 20.55
CA GLN A 318 12.93 -14.26 20.67
C GLN A 318 13.41 -14.50 22.12
N TRP A 319 14.61 -15.10 22.26
CA TRP A 319 15.21 -15.40 23.54
C TRP A 319 16.44 -14.53 23.80
N PHE A 320 16.47 -13.87 24.95
CA PHE A 320 17.61 -13.08 25.40
C PHE A 320 18.22 -12.20 24.30
N GLU A 321 19.53 -12.30 24.04
CA GLU A 321 20.25 -11.49 23.09
C GLU A 321 20.17 -12.03 21.66
N ARG A 322 19.80 -13.30 21.45
CA ARG A 322 19.69 -13.94 20.16
C ARG A 322 19.05 -15.32 20.21
N THR A 323 18.06 -15.57 19.32
CA THR A 323 17.73 -16.92 18.81
C THR A 323 17.84 -16.91 17.28
N LEU A 324 17.82 -18.06 16.62
CA LEU A 324 17.96 -18.18 15.17
C LEU A 324 16.62 -18.49 14.44
N ASP A 325 15.53 -18.66 15.16
CA ASP A 325 14.21 -18.99 14.63
C ASP A 325 13.63 -17.86 13.75
N ASP A 326 14.07 -16.63 13.94
CA ASP A 326 13.76 -15.49 13.07
C ASP A 326 14.32 -15.64 11.66
N SER A 327 15.48 -16.27 11.52
CA SER A 327 16.29 -16.27 10.30
C SER A 327 15.55 -16.79 9.08
N ALA A 328 14.86 -17.93 9.18
CA ALA A 328 14.10 -18.50 8.07
C ALA A 328 12.77 -17.74 7.88
N ASN A 329 12.02 -17.49 8.96
CA ASN A 329 10.71 -16.86 8.89
C ASN A 329 10.77 -15.46 8.26
N LYS A 330 11.64 -14.56 8.75
CA LYS A 330 11.70 -13.20 8.23
C LYS A 330 12.22 -13.11 6.79
N ARG A 331 13.04 -14.08 6.33
CA ARG A 331 13.51 -14.15 4.93
C ARG A 331 12.39 -14.46 3.94
N MET A 332 11.28 -15.00 4.40
CA MET A 332 10.08 -15.24 3.61
C MET A 332 9.05 -14.14 3.85
N SER A 333 8.59 -13.97 5.09
CA SER A 333 7.48 -13.10 5.44
C SER A 333 7.72 -11.63 5.03
N VAL A 334 8.86 -11.06 5.36
CA VAL A 334 9.11 -9.64 5.08
C VAL A 334 9.22 -9.35 3.57
N PRO A 335 10.09 -10.02 2.79
CA PRO A 335 10.15 -9.76 1.35
C PRO A 335 8.85 -10.06 0.61
N GLU A 336 8.16 -11.14 0.96
CA GLU A 336 6.91 -11.52 0.28
C GLU A 336 5.76 -10.55 0.57
N ALA A 337 5.69 -9.97 1.78
CA ALA A 337 4.76 -8.88 2.07
C ALA A 337 4.99 -7.66 1.17
N PHE A 338 6.25 -7.25 0.99
CA PHE A 338 6.61 -6.15 0.10
C PHE A 338 6.30 -6.46 -1.37
N LEU A 339 6.68 -7.65 -1.85
CA LEU A 339 6.38 -8.07 -3.23
C LEU A 339 4.88 -8.12 -3.51
N ALA A 340 4.10 -8.57 -2.54
CA ALA A 340 2.64 -8.61 -2.66
C ALA A 340 2.02 -7.21 -2.67
N VAL A 341 2.42 -6.32 -1.76
CA VAL A 341 1.91 -4.93 -1.71
C VAL A 341 2.32 -4.14 -2.95
N ASP A 342 3.53 -4.35 -3.43
CA ASP A 342 4.01 -3.76 -4.67
C ASP A 342 3.10 -4.12 -5.86
N GLY A 343 2.78 -5.40 -6.02
CA GLY A 343 1.85 -5.88 -7.05
C GLY A 343 0.41 -5.39 -6.83
N ILE A 344 -0.06 -5.27 -5.58
CA ILE A 344 -1.36 -4.67 -5.25
C ILE A 344 -1.43 -3.23 -5.75
N LEU A 345 -0.40 -2.43 -5.46
CA LEU A 345 -0.38 -1.01 -5.81
C LEU A 345 -0.26 -0.79 -7.32
N ASP A 346 0.49 -1.61 -8.06
CA ASP A 346 0.53 -1.58 -9.51
C ASP A 346 -0.84 -1.90 -10.12
N LEU A 347 -1.52 -2.92 -9.61
CA LEU A 347 -2.89 -3.25 -10.03
C LEU A 347 -3.87 -2.12 -9.67
N TYR A 348 -3.75 -1.53 -8.48
CA TYR A 348 -4.61 -0.44 -8.01
C TYR A 348 -4.44 0.78 -8.94
N LEU A 349 -3.21 1.20 -9.19
CA LEU A 349 -2.90 2.32 -10.08
C LEU A 349 -3.46 2.09 -11.49
N ASN A 350 -3.25 0.89 -12.03
CA ASN A 350 -3.77 0.51 -13.34
C ASN A 350 -5.31 0.53 -13.40
N VAL A 351 -5.98 0.04 -12.36
CA VAL A 351 -7.45 0.05 -12.31
C VAL A 351 -7.97 1.48 -12.26
N VAL A 352 -7.39 2.34 -11.40
CA VAL A 352 -7.86 3.73 -11.25
C VAL A 352 -7.66 4.54 -12.53
N ASP A 353 -6.49 4.44 -13.16
CA ASP A 353 -6.18 5.16 -14.43
C ASP A 353 -7.17 4.80 -15.55
N GLY A 354 -7.69 3.57 -15.54
CA GLY A 354 -8.54 3.04 -16.60
C GLY A 354 -10.04 2.89 -16.27
N LEU A 355 -10.53 3.36 -15.11
CA LEU A 355 -11.94 3.20 -14.72
C LEU A 355 -12.92 3.75 -15.76
N VAL A 356 -13.88 2.91 -16.14
CA VAL A 356 -14.94 3.25 -17.10
C VAL A 356 -16.23 3.52 -16.34
N VAL A 357 -16.78 4.73 -16.49
CA VAL A 357 -18.01 5.17 -15.79
C VAL A 357 -19.17 5.25 -16.77
N TYR A 358 -20.23 4.49 -16.53
CA TYR A 358 -21.42 4.43 -17.37
C TYR A 358 -22.51 5.37 -16.83
N THR A 359 -22.41 6.64 -17.15
CA THR A 359 -23.27 7.71 -16.63
C THR A 359 -24.76 7.48 -16.89
N LYS A 360 -25.11 6.87 -18.03
CA LYS A 360 -26.51 6.56 -18.36
C LYS A 360 -27.09 5.43 -17.50
N VAL A 361 -26.27 4.43 -17.13
CA VAL A 361 -26.69 3.35 -16.24
C VAL A 361 -26.87 3.89 -14.83
N ILE A 362 -25.92 4.69 -14.36
CA ILE A 362 -26.02 5.38 -13.06
C ILE A 362 -27.30 6.20 -12.99
N ASN A 363 -27.60 7.01 -14.04
CA ASN A 363 -28.82 7.81 -14.07
C ASN A 363 -30.09 6.93 -14.07
N LYS A 364 -30.09 5.81 -14.81
CA LYS A 364 -31.21 4.86 -14.80
C LYS A 364 -31.49 4.31 -13.40
N HIS A 365 -30.44 3.93 -12.68
CA HIS A 365 -30.59 3.37 -11.31
C HIS A 365 -31.08 4.42 -10.32
N ILE A 366 -30.48 5.63 -10.36
CA ILE A 366 -30.91 6.69 -9.44
C ILE A 366 -32.35 7.12 -9.73
N MET A 367 -32.78 7.23 -10.99
CA MET A 367 -34.15 7.62 -11.33
C MET A 367 -35.20 6.57 -10.94
N ALA A 368 -34.86 5.30 -10.84
CA ALA A 368 -35.74 4.25 -10.35
C ALA A 368 -36.06 4.40 -8.85
N GLU A 369 -35.11 4.91 -8.06
CA GLU A 369 -35.24 5.05 -6.60
C GLU A 369 -35.57 6.48 -6.15
N LEU A 370 -35.29 7.48 -6.96
CA LEU A 370 -35.42 8.90 -6.63
C LEU A 370 -36.86 9.30 -6.19
N PRO A 371 -37.96 8.76 -6.77
CA PRO A 371 -39.30 9.08 -6.31
C PRO A 371 -39.52 8.79 -4.81
N PHE A 372 -38.90 7.72 -4.28
CA PHE A 372 -38.98 7.40 -2.86
C PHE A 372 -38.14 8.36 -1.99
N MET A 373 -37.01 8.82 -2.53
CA MET A 373 -36.11 9.74 -1.82
C MET A 373 -36.62 11.18 -1.82
N ALA A 374 -37.37 11.56 -2.87
CA ALA A 374 -37.91 12.90 -3.04
C ALA A 374 -39.16 13.17 -2.22
N THR A 375 -39.73 12.19 -1.52
CA THR A 375 -40.98 12.29 -0.80
C THR A 375 -41.04 13.42 0.21
N GLU A 376 -39.93 13.74 0.88
CA GLU A 376 -39.85 14.87 1.81
C GLU A 376 -40.03 16.21 1.08
N ASN A 377 -39.32 16.42 -0.02
CA ASN A 377 -39.42 17.64 -0.83
C ASN A 377 -40.81 17.78 -1.44
N ILE A 378 -41.36 16.68 -1.99
CA ILE A 378 -42.74 16.63 -2.52
C ILE A 378 -43.73 17.00 -1.44
N MET A 379 -43.59 16.47 -0.22
CA MET A 379 -44.46 16.82 0.91
C MET A 379 -44.37 18.31 1.23
N MET A 380 -43.18 18.88 1.27
CA MET A 380 -42.98 20.32 1.55
C MET A 380 -43.60 21.19 0.46
N ASP A 381 -43.50 20.80 -0.79
CA ASP A 381 -44.12 21.53 -1.91
C ASP A 381 -45.64 21.44 -1.87
N ALA A 382 -46.21 20.29 -1.52
CA ALA A 382 -47.64 20.12 -1.30
C ALA A 382 -48.17 20.94 -0.10
N VAL A 383 -47.39 21.08 0.98
CA VAL A 383 -47.71 21.96 2.12
C VAL A 383 -47.70 23.41 1.68
N LYS A 384 -46.75 23.87 0.88
CA LYS A 384 -46.74 25.22 0.29
C LYS A 384 -47.96 25.46 -0.61
N ALA A 385 -48.47 24.40 -1.29
CA ALA A 385 -49.68 24.46 -2.09
C ALA A 385 -50.98 24.41 -1.25
N GLY A 386 -50.88 24.42 0.09
CA GLY A 386 -52.01 24.50 1.02
C GLY A 386 -52.45 23.18 1.69
N GLY A 387 -51.68 22.09 1.51
CA GLY A 387 -51.97 20.81 2.10
C GLY A 387 -51.62 20.71 3.59
N ASP A 388 -52.30 19.80 4.34
CA ASP A 388 -51.96 19.48 5.73
C ASP A 388 -50.77 18.51 5.80
N ARG A 389 -49.74 18.90 6.53
CA ARG A 389 -48.48 18.13 6.63
C ARG A 389 -48.68 16.72 7.18
N GLN A 390 -49.58 16.54 8.17
CA GLN A 390 -49.76 15.22 8.81
C GLN A 390 -50.57 14.29 7.91
N GLU A 391 -51.59 14.82 7.25
CA GLU A 391 -52.35 14.07 6.26
C GLU A 391 -51.50 13.66 5.07
N LEU A 392 -50.71 14.60 4.53
CA LEU A 392 -49.82 14.34 3.42
C LEU A 392 -48.73 13.29 3.74
N HIS A 393 -48.18 13.32 4.95
CA HIS A 393 -47.20 12.33 5.39
C HIS A 393 -47.80 10.91 5.40
N GLU A 394 -49.00 10.72 5.95
CA GLU A 394 -49.65 9.41 5.96
C GLU A 394 -50.03 8.95 4.55
N LYS A 395 -50.48 9.82 3.70
CA LYS A 395 -50.75 9.52 2.29
C LYS A 395 -49.49 9.11 1.54
N ILE A 396 -48.39 9.84 1.68
CA ILE A 396 -47.07 9.47 1.08
C ILE A 396 -46.65 8.09 1.55
N ARG A 397 -46.79 7.78 2.83
CA ARG A 397 -46.46 6.46 3.37
C ARG A 397 -47.29 5.36 2.69
N GLN A 398 -48.59 5.54 2.55
CA GLN A 398 -49.47 4.56 1.91
C GLN A 398 -49.15 4.40 0.41
N LEU A 399 -48.99 5.50 -0.33
CA LEU A 399 -48.69 5.49 -1.74
C LEU A 399 -47.27 4.91 -2.02
N SER A 400 -46.31 5.18 -1.15
CA SER A 400 -44.99 4.57 -1.22
C SER A 400 -45.00 3.05 -1.02
N MET A 401 -45.84 2.57 -0.09
CA MET A 401 -46.08 1.13 0.11
C MET A 401 -46.71 0.48 -1.14
N GLN A 402 -47.66 1.17 -1.77
CA GLN A 402 -48.30 0.70 -3.00
C GLN A 402 -47.30 0.65 -4.16
N ALA A 403 -46.54 1.73 -4.38
CA ALA A 403 -45.51 1.76 -5.42
C ALA A 403 -44.43 0.71 -5.14
N GLY A 404 -44.02 0.52 -3.87
CA GLY A 404 -43.05 -0.49 -3.48
C GLY A 404 -43.52 -1.94 -3.77
N ARG A 405 -44.81 -2.26 -3.58
CA ARG A 405 -45.36 -3.54 -3.98
C ARG A 405 -45.31 -3.73 -5.50
N ARG A 406 -45.71 -2.71 -6.25
CA ARG A 406 -45.67 -2.73 -7.70
C ARG A 406 -44.24 -3.07 -8.23
N VAL A 407 -43.24 -2.45 -7.64
CA VAL A 407 -41.85 -2.73 -8.02
C VAL A 407 -41.42 -4.14 -7.62
N LYS A 408 -41.69 -4.57 -6.38
CA LYS A 408 -41.13 -5.82 -5.82
C LYS A 408 -41.95 -7.06 -6.14
N GLU A 409 -43.29 -6.96 -6.15
CA GLU A 409 -44.19 -8.11 -6.34
C GLU A 409 -44.56 -8.28 -7.82
N GLU A 410 -44.74 -7.17 -8.55
CA GLU A 410 -45.17 -7.19 -9.95
C GLU A 410 -44.04 -7.03 -10.96
N GLY A 411 -42.83 -6.56 -10.51
CA GLY A 411 -41.69 -6.33 -11.37
C GLY A 411 -41.85 -5.16 -12.33
N LEU A 412 -42.72 -4.22 -12.01
CA LEU A 412 -43.04 -3.05 -12.84
C LEU A 412 -42.32 -1.81 -12.35
N ASP A 413 -42.23 -0.77 -13.20
CA ASP A 413 -41.59 0.49 -12.85
C ASP A 413 -42.32 1.19 -11.69
N ASN A 414 -41.55 2.00 -10.94
CA ASN A 414 -42.03 2.84 -9.85
C ASN A 414 -43.01 3.90 -10.40
N ASN A 415 -44.25 3.93 -9.89
CA ASN A 415 -45.28 4.86 -10.28
C ASN A 415 -45.73 5.79 -9.12
N LEU A 416 -44.84 6.04 -8.15
CA LEU A 416 -45.19 6.87 -6.99
C LEU A 416 -45.62 8.29 -7.38
N LEU A 417 -44.96 8.87 -8.38
CA LEU A 417 -45.30 10.23 -8.82
C LEU A 417 -46.70 10.30 -9.46
N GLU A 418 -47.07 9.31 -10.24
CA GLU A 418 -48.40 9.20 -10.83
C GLU A 418 -49.49 9.01 -9.74
N LEU A 419 -49.19 8.21 -8.71
CA LEU A 419 -50.09 8.02 -7.59
C LEU A 419 -50.28 9.30 -6.78
N ILE A 420 -49.22 10.06 -6.53
CA ILE A 420 -49.25 11.36 -5.84
C ILE A 420 -50.02 12.39 -6.68
N ALA A 421 -49.76 12.48 -7.97
CA ALA A 421 -50.45 13.41 -8.88
C ALA A 421 -51.94 13.14 -9.00
N ALA A 422 -52.38 11.89 -8.83
CA ALA A 422 -53.78 11.48 -8.86
C ALA A 422 -54.52 11.76 -7.57
N ASP A 423 -53.85 11.98 -6.45
CA ASP A 423 -54.47 12.27 -5.15
C ASP A 423 -54.63 13.80 -4.97
N PRO A 424 -55.89 14.31 -4.92
CA PRO A 424 -56.18 15.75 -4.87
C PRO A 424 -55.64 16.43 -3.59
N ALA A 425 -55.31 15.69 -2.55
CA ALA A 425 -54.76 16.27 -1.31
C ALA A 425 -53.39 16.95 -1.52
N PHE A 426 -52.64 16.51 -2.52
CA PHE A 426 -51.32 17.09 -2.80
C PHE A 426 -51.41 18.41 -3.57
N ASN A 427 -52.45 18.60 -4.36
CA ASN A 427 -52.63 19.77 -5.23
C ASN A 427 -51.40 20.07 -6.09
N LEU A 428 -50.76 19.00 -6.58
CA LEU A 428 -49.56 19.05 -7.44
C LEU A 428 -49.84 18.28 -8.74
N THR A 429 -49.41 18.83 -9.85
CA THR A 429 -49.47 18.13 -11.13
C THR A 429 -48.26 17.21 -11.29
N LEU A 430 -48.34 16.23 -12.23
CA LEU A 430 -47.23 15.38 -12.55
C LEU A 430 -46.02 16.24 -13.05
N GLU A 431 -46.26 17.33 -13.76
CA GLU A 431 -45.23 18.26 -14.20
C GLU A 431 -44.53 18.94 -13.01
N ASP A 432 -45.24 19.31 -11.98
CA ASP A 432 -44.66 19.90 -10.75
C ASP A 432 -43.78 18.88 -10.03
N LEU A 433 -44.24 17.64 -9.91
CA LEU A 433 -43.47 16.56 -9.31
C LEU A 433 -42.23 16.23 -10.07
N GLN A 434 -42.26 16.27 -11.42
CA GLN A 434 -41.09 16.04 -12.26
C GLN A 434 -39.97 17.08 -12.07
N LYS A 435 -40.31 18.30 -11.65
CA LYS A 435 -39.29 19.34 -11.32
C LYS A 435 -38.43 18.93 -10.14
N SER A 436 -38.98 18.14 -9.21
CA SER A 436 -38.24 17.59 -8.06
C SER A 436 -37.38 16.35 -8.43
N MET A 437 -37.50 15.83 -9.66
CA MET A 437 -36.75 14.64 -10.11
C MET A 437 -35.41 14.97 -10.70
N ASN A 438 -34.70 15.96 -10.18
CA ASN A 438 -33.34 16.25 -10.51
C ASN A 438 -32.42 15.68 -9.41
N PRO A 439 -31.62 14.63 -9.69
CA PRO A 439 -30.75 14.02 -8.69
C PRO A 439 -29.77 14.99 -8.00
N SER A 440 -29.35 16.05 -8.71
CA SER A 440 -28.42 17.05 -8.16
C SER A 440 -28.99 17.86 -6.99
N LEU A 441 -30.30 17.83 -6.77
CA LEU A 441 -30.94 18.49 -5.62
C LEU A 441 -30.75 17.71 -4.30
N TYR A 442 -30.26 16.45 -4.39
CA TYR A 442 -30.24 15.51 -3.26
C TYR A 442 -28.82 15.08 -2.84
N ILE A 443 -27.79 15.61 -3.49
CA ILE A 443 -26.38 15.23 -3.23
C ILE A 443 -25.75 15.98 -2.04
N GLY A 444 -26.49 16.87 -1.40
CA GLY A 444 -25.99 17.68 -0.28
C GLY A 444 -24.71 18.46 -0.65
N ARG A 445 -23.70 18.41 0.20
CA ARG A 445 -22.39 19.02 0.00
C ARG A 445 -21.36 18.10 -0.70
N SER A 446 -21.79 17.04 -1.40
CA SER A 446 -20.87 16.05 -1.98
C SER A 446 -19.82 16.69 -2.88
N LYS A 447 -20.21 17.65 -3.74
CA LYS A 447 -19.28 18.39 -4.61
C LYS A 447 -18.27 19.20 -3.81
N ASP A 448 -18.77 20.07 -2.91
CA ASP A 448 -17.90 20.95 -2.11
C ASP A 448 -16.93 20.12 -1.27
N GLN A 449 -17.38 19.01 -0.70
CA GLN A 449 -16.53 18.09 0.07
C GLN A 449 -15.41 17.47 -0.77
N VAL A 450 -15.64 17.18 -2.05
CA VAL A 450 -14.58 16.71 -2.96
C VAL A 450 -13.55 17.82 -3.19
N GLU A 451 -14.02 19.02 -3.50
CA GLU A 451 -13.14 20.16 -3.80
C GLU A 451 -12.31 20.55 -2.56
N GLU A 452 -12.95 20.65 -1.39
CA GLU A 452 -12.29 20.93 -0.11
C GLU A 452 -11.26 19.84 0.24
N PHE A 453 -11.63 18.56 0.15
CA PHE A 453 -10.73 17.46 0.48
C PHE A 453 -9.51 17.41 -0.43
N ILE A 454 -9.70 17.61 -1.74
CA ILE A 454 -8.58 17.63 -2.68
C ILE A 454 -7.66 18.83 -2.37
N SER A 455 -8.21 20.03 -2.20
CA SER A 455 -7.42 21.24 -2.00
C SER A 455 -6.71 21.29 -0.64
N GLU A 456 -7.36 20.85 0.41
CA GLU A 456 -6.86 21.01 1.79
C GLU A 456 -6.02 19.80 2.28
N ASN A 457 -6.29 18.59 1.79
CA ASN A 457 -5.66 17.37 2.28
C ASN A 457 -4.77 16.68 1.24
N ILE A 458 -5.21 16.60 -0.02
CA ILE A 458 -4.48 15.83 -1.03
C ILE A 458 -3.43 16.67 -1.73
N SER A 459 -3.77 17.89 -2.19
CA SER A 459 -2.81 18.76 -2.89
C SER A 459 -1.54 19.04 -2.09
N PRO A 460 -1.58 19.32 -0.77
CA PRO A 460 -0.36 19.47 0.01
C PRO A 460 0.53 18.21 0.04
N VAL A 461 -0.08 17.03 0.03
CA VAL A 461 0.64 15.75 -0.04
C VAL A 461 1.29 15.58 -1.41
N LEU A 462 0.54 15.82 -2.49
CA LEU A 462 1.07 15.72 -3.86
C LEU A 462 2.21 16.73 -4.09
N ASP A 463 2.09 17.94 -3.56
CA ASP A 463 3.14 18.95 -3.62
C ASP A 463 4.40 18.51 -2.86
N LYS A 464 4.24 17.91 -1.68
CA LYS A 464 5.36 17.34 -0.90
C LYS A 464 6.14 16.30 -1.69
N TYR A 465 5.45 15.47 -2.48
CA TYR A 465 6.02 14.35 -3.23
C TYR A 465 6.02 14.57 -4.75
N LYS A 466 6.00 15.82 -5.21
CA LYS A 466 5.89 16.17 -6.64
C LYS A 466 6.93 15.49 -7.54
N ASP A 467 8.14 15.27 -7.03
CA ASP A 467 9.24 14.64 -7.77
C ASP A 467 9.08 13.10 -7.88
N GLU A 468 8.14 12.52 -7.14
CA GLU A 468 7.80 11.09 -7.14
C GLU A 468 6.54 10.79 -8.00
N LEU A 469 5.90 11.81 -8.57
CA LEU A 469 4.68 11.65 -9.38
C LEU A 469 4.96 11.22 -10.82
N GLY A 470 3.96 10.66 -11.48
CA GLY A 470 4.00 10.28 -12.90
C GLY A 470 4.47 8.84 -13.14
N VAL A 471 4.54 8.03 -12.12
CA VAL A 471 4.82 6.58 -12.24
C VAL A 471 3.61 5.90 -12.89
N LYS A 472 3.90 5.08 -13.90
CA LYS A 472 2.90 4.23 -14.57
C LYS A 472 3.05 2.80 -14.12
N ALA A 473 1.93 2.15 -13.88
CA ALA A 473 1.92 0.74 -13.52
C ALA A 473 2.28 -0.13 -14.75
N GLU A 474 3.25 -1.02 -14.59
CA GLU A 474 3.50 -2.12 -15.53
C GLU A 474 2.85 -3.40 -14.95
N ILE A 475 1.79 -3.87 -15.59
CA ILE A 475 1.14 -5.13 -15.18
C ILE A 475 1.49 -6.25 -16.15
N ASN A 476 1.84 -7.41 -15.59
CA ASN A 476 2.19 -8.61 -16.36
C ASN A 476 1.03 -9.64 -16.39
N VAL A 477 -0.15 -9.26 -15.95
CA VAL A 477 -1.29 -10.19 -15.76
C VAL A 477 -2.64 -9.55 -16.10
#